data_711b2508b8a311dff8dcc7699f6d4505
#
_entry.id   711b2508b8a311dff8dcc7699f6d4505
#
_cell.length_a   1.000
_cell.length_b   1.000
_cell.length_c   1.000
_cell.angle_alpha   90.00
_cell.angle_beta   90.00
_cell.angle_gamma   90.00
#
_symmetry.space_group_name_H-M   'P 1'
#
loop_
_entity.id
_entity.type
_entity.pdbx_description
1 polymer ?
#
loop_
_entity_poly.entity_id
_entity_poly.type
_entity_poly.pdbx_seq_one_letter_code
_entity_poly.pdbx_strand_id
1 'polypeptide(L)'
;RMMLTAVAMLALTSLVRADDELPIPADDYVYCTVCHGVQLMGNPIIRAPRLSGMDSWYVENQLRAFKKGWRGKHERDVVGMEMRTMAAALTEEQIKEVSAFVATTRSDHPPETINGDADRGKAHYSTCAACHGVNGEGNIALGSPALTGQNDWYLVRQLQHFRDGTRGGQPGDTYGMQMRASAGLLSDDEAILDVVKYISTL
;
A
#
# COMPACT_ATOMS: atom_id res chain seq x y z
N ARG A 1 2.30 64.56 31.35
CA ARG A 1 1.59 63.27 31.58
C ARG A 1 1.80 62.39 30.37
N MET A 2 2.73 61.48 30.50
CA MET A 2 3.06 60.47 29.50
C MET A 2 2.29 59.18 29.86
N MET A 3 1.36 58.74 28.98
CA MET A 3 0.67 57.47 29.14
C MET A 3 1.55 56.37 28.48
N LEU A 4 2.05 55.45 29.27
CA LEU A 4 2.64 54.21 28.78
C LEU A 4 1.51 53.22 28.50
N THR A 5 1.32 52.86 27.24
CA THR A 5 0.50 51.72 26.82
C THR A 5 1.34 50.45 26.86
N ALA A 6 1.05 49.60 27.83
CA ALA A 6 1.63 48.25 27.87
C ALA A 6 0.95 47.35 26.83
N VAL A 7 1.72 46.89 25.86
CA VAL A 7 1.29 45.86 24.91
C VAL A 7 1.54 44.51 25.55
N ALA A 8 0.45 43.84 25.93
CA ALA A 8 0.52 42.45 26.40
C ALA A 8 0.71 41.51 25.20
N MET A 9 1.90 40.92 25.07
CA MET A 9 2.19 39.86 24.15
C MET A 9 1.59 38.56 24.68
N LEU A 10 0.45 38.10 24.12
CA LEU A 10 -0.05 36.75 24.35
C LEU A 10 0.87 35.78 23.59
N ALA A 11 1.72 35.09 24.34
CA ALA A 11 2.44 33.92 23.82
C ALA A 11 1.43 32.77 23.69
N LEU A 12 1.02 32.46 22.45
CA LEU A 12 0.36 31.18 22.15
C LEU A 12 1.41 30.08 22.28
N THR A 13 1.51 29.48 23.46
CA THR A 13 2.16 28.19 23.60
C THR A 13 1.21 27.13 23.02
N SER A 14 1.49 26.65 21.80
CA SER A 14 0.90 25.43 21.31
C SER A 14 1.34 24.30 22.23
N LEU A 15 0.43 23.87 23.10
CA LEU A 15 0.57 22.62 23.84
C LEU A 15 0.58 21.50 22.83
N VAL A 16 1.75 20.99 22.46
CA VAL A 16 1.90 19.68 21.86
C VAL A 16 1.34 18.72 22.92
N ARG A 17 0.19 18.13 22.63
CA ARG A 17 -0.40 17.10 23.48
C ARG A 17 0.55 15.91 23.49
N ALA A 18 0.97 15.51 24.69
CA ALA A 18 1.76 14.30 24.92
C ALA A 18 0.97 13.00 24.64
N ASP A 19 -0.26 13.12 24.15
CA ASP A 19 -1.17 12.00 23.92
C ASP A 19 -1.11 11.44 22.49
N ASP A 20 -0.26 12.00 21.60
CA ASP A 20 0.08 11.41 20.32
C ASP A 20 1.19 10.33 20.50
N GLU A 21 1.01 9.47 21.48
CA GLU A 21 1.83 8.27 21.60
C GLU A 21 1.54 7.40 20.37
N LEU A 22 2.52 7.28 19.48
CA LEU A 22 2.44 6.36 18.34
C LEU A 22 2.08 4.98 18.90
N PRO A 23 1.02 4.33 18.38
CA PRO A 23 0.66 3.00 18.86
C PRO A 23 1.86 2.08 18.70
N ILE A 24 2.45 1.68 19.82
CA ILE A 24 3.48 0.65 19.83
C ILE A 24 2.78 -0.63 19.39
N PRO A 25 3.20 -1.25 18.28
CA PRO A 25 2.61 -2.52 17.87
C PRO A 25 2.71 -3.52 19.01
N ALA A 26 1.72 -4.39 19.16
CA ALA A 26 1.85 -5.55 20.03
C ALA A 26 3.16 -6.28 19.70
N ASP A 27 3.84 -6.84 20.71
CA ASP A 27 5.18 -7.43 20.56
C ASP A 27 5.30 -8.40 19.37
N ASP A 28 4.20 -9.08 19.04
CA ASP A 28 4.11 -10.01 17.91
C ASP A 28 4.19 -9.34 16.52
N TYR A 29 3.97 -8.01 16.41
CA TYR A 29 3.98 -7.27 15.14
C TYR A 29 5.19 -6.36 14.97
N VAL A 30 6.09 -6.30 15.94
CA VAL A 30 7.34 -5.52 15.88
C VAL A 30 8.16 -5.91 14.64
N TYR A 31 8.18 -7.19 14.29
CA TYR A 31 8.90 -7.65 13.10
C TYR A 31 8.37 -7.05 11.80
N CYS A 32 7.07 -6.79 11.69
CA CYS A 32 6.50 -6.15 10.50
C CYS A 32 7.01 -4.71 10.36
N THR A 33 7.13 -3.98 11.48
CA THR A 33 7.57 -2.58 11.47
C THR A 33 9.04 -2.41 11.13
N VAL A 34 9.88 -3.42 11.34
CA VAL A 34 11.31 -3.38 10.95
C VAL A 34 11.46 -3.12 9.46
N CYS A 35 10.64 -3.76 8.63
CA CYS A 35 10.67 -3.57 7.18
C CYS A 35 9.68 -2.52 6.71
N HIS A 36 8.44 -2.53 7.23
CA HIS A 36 7.35 -1.67 6.77
C HIS A 36 7.29 -0.30 7.47
N GLY A 37 8.24 0.01 8.38
CA GLY A 37 8.29 1.26 9.15
C GLY A 37 7.34 1.26 10.34
N VAL A 38 7.62 2.10 11.37
CA VAL A 38 6.89 2.13 12.65
C VAL A 38 5.39 2.38 12.44
N GLN A 39 5.02 3.28 11.56
CA GLN A 39 3.63 3.57 11.17
C GLN A 39 3.19 2.77 9.94
N LEU A 40 3.90 1.73 9.58
CA LEU A 40 3.65 0.93 8.39
C LEU A 40 3.59 1.76 7.09
N MET A 41 4.35 2.84 7.04
CA MET A 41 4.37 3.80 5.91
C MET A 41 5.13 3.28 4.68
N GLY A 42 5.78 2.14 4.82
CA GLY A 42 6.65 1.55 3.81
C GLY A 42 8.10 2.04 3.91
N ASN A 43 8.98 1.33 3.21
CA ASN A 43 10.41 1.65 3.15
C ASN A 43 10.91 1.39 1.71
N PRO A 44 11.15 2.45 0.91
CA PRO A 44 11.58 2.30 -0.48
C PRO A 44 12.98 1.69 -0.62
N ILE A 45 13.87 1.85 0.37
CA ILE A 45 15.24 1.35 0.33
C ILE A 45 15.25 -0.19 0.27
N ILE A 46 14.46 -0.82 1.14
CA ILE A 46 14.30 -2.29 1.16
C ILE A 46 13.07 -2.75 0.37
N ARG A 47 12.41 -1.82 -0.30
CA ARG A 47 11.23 -2.07 -1.15
C ARG A 47 10.04 -2.70 -0.44
N ALA A 48 9.88 -2.48 0.87
CA ALA A 48 8.73 -2.90 1.65
C ALA A 48 7.61 -1.86 1.52
N PRO A 49 6.40 -2.24 1.03
CA PRO A 49 5.33 -1.28 0.76
C PRO A 49 4.68 -0.73 2.03
N ARG A 50 3.99 0.38 1.88
CA ARG A 50 3.05 0.89 2.87
C ARG A 50 1.95 -0.13 3.11
N LEU A 51 1.64 -0.38 4.37
CA LEU A 51 0.53 -1.24 4.79
C LEU A 51 -0.56 -0.43 5.51
N SER A 52 -0.19 0.70 6.12
CA SER A 52 -1.08 1.56 6.91
C SER A 52 -2.41 1.82 6.21
N GLY A 53 -3.51 1.48 6.89
CA GLY A 53 -4.86 1.70 6.40
C GLY A 53 -5.34 0.77 5.30
N MET A 54 -4.56 -0.25 4.93
CA MET A 54 -5.04 -1.26 3.98
C MET A 54 -6.18 -2.07 4.60
N ASP A 55 -7.15 -2.44 3.79
CA ASP A 55 -8.28 -3.28 4.22
C ASP A 55 -7.79 -4.61 4.80
N SER A 56 -8.30 -4.98 5.98
CA SER A 56 -7.91 -6.22 6.66
C SER A 56 -8.11 -7.46 5.78
N TRP A 57 -9.25 -7.55 5.08
CA TRP A 57 -9.54 -8.67 4.17
C TRP A 57 -8.48 -8.83 3.08
N TYR A 58 -7.96 -7.70 2.56
CA TYR A 58 -6.95 -7.74 1.52
C TYR A 58 -5.60 -8.16 2.08
N VAL A 59 -5.19 -7.63 3.23
CA VAL A 59 -3.95 -8.04 3.91
C VAL A 59 -3.98 -9.52 4.23
N GLU A 60 -5.09 -10.06 4.79
CA GLU A 60 -5.27 -11.49 5.02
C GLU A 60 -5.08 -12.32 3.74
N ASN A 61 -5.74 -11.89 2.66
CA ASN A 61 -5.62 -12.58 1.36
C ASN A 61 -4.17 -12.56 0.84
N GLN A 62 -3.46 -11.46 1.01
CA GLN A 62 -2.06 -11.37 0.57
C GLN A 62 -1.13 -12.24 1.41
N LEU A 63 -1.27 -12.25 2.73
CA LEU A 63 -0.48 -13.12 3.61
C LEU A 63 -0.73 -14.59 3.29
N ARG A 64 -1.99 -14.99 3.08
CA ARG A 64 -2.33 -16.37 2.63
C ARG A 64 -1.78 -16.67 1.24
N ALA A 65 -1.78 -15.70 0.32
CA ALA A 65 -1.20 -15.86 -1.02
C ALA A 65 0.33 -16.11 -0.95
N PHE A 66 1.03 -15.43 -0.06
CA PHE A 66 2.43 -15.72 0.23
C PHE A 66 2.63 -17.11 0.84
N LYS A 67 1.84 -17.50 1.83
CA LYS A 67 1.91 -18.86 2.44
C LYS A 67 1.69 -19.96 1.42
N LYS A 68 0.71 -19.79 0.52
CA LYS A 68 0.40 -20.74 -0.57
C LYS A 68 1.43 -20.72 -1.69
N GLY A 69 2.36 -19.77 -1.71
CA GLY A 69 3.32 -19.60 -2.78
C GLY A 69 2.71 -19.05 -4.07
N TRP A 70 1.53 -18.43 -4.02
CA TRP A 70 0.98 -17.66 -5.14
C TRP A 70 1.74 -16.36 -5.37
N ARG A 71 2.38 -15.83 -4.30
CA ARG A 71 3.31 -14.71 -4.31
C ARG A 71 4.65 -15.14 -3.72
N GLY A 72 5.74 -14.49 -4.14
CA GLY A 72 7.09 -14.75 -3.62
C GLY A 72 7.66 -16.12 -3.98
N LYS A 73 7.17 -16.77 -5.04
CA LYS A 73 7.71 -18.04 -5.54
C LYS A 73 8.51 -17.87 -6.83
N HIS A 74 8.18 -16.88 -7.63
CA HIS A 74 8.84 -16.61 -8.89
C HIS A 74 10.24 -16.06 -8.65
N GLU A 75 11.25 -16.50 -9.40
CA GLU A 75 12.66 -16.11 -9.23
C GLU A 75 12.91 -14.59 -9.34
N ARG A 76 12.08 -13.89 -10.11
CA ARG A 76 12.14 -12.42 -10.22
C ARG A 76 11.50 -11.66 -9.06
N ASP A 77 10.71 -12.32 -8.23
CA ASP A 77 10.05 -11.69 -7.06
C ASP A 77 10.90 -11.82 -5.78
N VAL A 78 12.12 -11.32 -5.83
CA VAL A 78 13.10 -11.43 -4.72
C VAL A 78 12.53 -10.88 -3.42
N VAL A 79 11.90 -9.69 -3.46
CA VAL A 79 11.29 -9.07 -2.27
C VAL A 79 10.06 -9.85 -1.79
N GLY A 80 9.31 -10.43 -2.72
CA GLY A 80 8.20 -11.31 -2.37
C GLY A 80 8.65 -12.62 -1.71
N MET A 81 9.86 -13.12 -2.02
CA MET A 81 10.44 -14.30 -1.34
C MET A 81 10.65 -14.01 0.15
N GLU A 82 11.11 -12.81 0.52
CA GLU A 82 11.26 -12.38 1.92
C GLU A 82 9.91 -12.39 2.63
N MET A 83 8.88 -11.77 2.01
CA MET A 83 7.52 -11.79 2.55
C MET A 83 6.92 -13.19 2.63
N ARG A 84 7.24 -14.08 1.69
CA ARG A 84 6.79 -15.47 1.75
C ARG A 84 7.36 -16.19 2.98
N THR A 85 8.63 -15.95 3.30
CA THR A 85 9.26 -16.50 4.50
C THR A 85 8.58 -15.98 5.76
N MET A 86 8.30 -14.68 5.84
CA MET A 86 7.60 -14.08 6.97
C MET A 86 6.17 -14.62 7.12
N ALA A 87 5.41 -14.67 6.03
CA ALA A 87 4.04 -15.15 6.05
C ALA A 87 3.95 -16.65 6.41
N ALA A 88 4.94 -17.46 6.03
CA ALA A 88 4.98 -18.88 6.35
C ALA A 88 5.00 -19.16 7.86
N ALA A 89 5.60 -18.26 8.65
CA ALA A 89 5.70 -18.39 10.10
C ALA A 89 4.39 -18.03 10.84
N LEU A 90 3.46 -17.29 10.19
CA LEU A 90 2.23 -16.83 10.84
C LEU A 90 1.17 -17.95 10.93
N THR A 91 0.49 -18.04 12.06
CA THR A 91 -0.76 -18.82 12.18
C THR A 91 -1.91 -18.10 11.51
N GLU A 92 -3.05 -18.79 11.30
CA GLU A 92 -4.26 -18.16 10.77
C GLU A 92 -4.84 -17.09 11.72
N GLU A 93 -4.63 -17.25 13.01
CA GLU A 93 -5.04 -16.30 14.04
C GLU A 93 -4.19 -15.03 13.96
N GLN A 94 -2.88 -15.17 13.93
CA GLN A 94 -1.95 -14.07 13.75
C GLN A 94 -2.16 -13.31 12.43
N ILE A 95 -2.53 -14.01 11.35
CA ILE A 95 -2.88 -13.34 10.09
C ILE A 95 -4.08 -12.40 10.28
N LYS A 96 -5.12 -12.82 10.98
CA LYS A 96 -6.30 -11.99 11.26
C LYS A 96 -5.95 -10.79 12.14
N GLU A 97 -5.21 -11.04 13.22
CA GLU A 97 -4.84 -10.02 14.19
C GLU A 97 -3.94 -8.94 13.56
N VAL A 98 -2.88 -9.34 12.84
CA VAL A 98 -2.01 -8.38 12.16
C VAL A 98 -2.75 -7.61 11.06
N SER A 99 -3.69 -8.26 10.37
CA SER A 99 -4.49 -7.59 9.35
C SER A 99 -5.45 -6.55 9.96
N ALA A 100 -6.03 -6.84 11.12
CA ALA A 100 -6.83 -5.87 11.86
C ALA A 100 -5.98 -4.69 12.36
N PHE A 101 -4.79 -4.95 12.89
CA PHE A 101 -3.83 -3.92 13.29
C PHE A 101 -3.46 -3.01 12.10
N VAL A 102 -3.11 -3.58 10.96
CA VAL A 102 -2.81 -2.84 9.72
C VAL A 102 -3.97 -1.92 9.32
N ALA A 103 -5.21 -2.42 9.37
CA ALA A 103 -6.39 -1.66 8.96
C ALA A 103 -6.66 -0.45 9.89
N THR A 104 -6.24 -0.50 11.14
CA THR A 104 -6.42 0.60 12.10
C THR A 104 -5.24 1.56 12.15
N THR A 105 -4.06 1.13 11.68
CA THR A 105 -2.86 1.99 11.66
C THR A 105 -3.05 3.14 10.67
N ARG A 106 -2.59 4.33 11.04
CA ARG A 106 -2.61 5.52 10.19
C ARG A 106 -1.20 6.07 10.03
N SER A 107 -0.90 6.52 8.83
CA SER A 107 0.33 7.27 8.51
C SER A 107 -0.01 8.32 7.46
N ASP A 108 0.86 9.27 7.29
CA ASP A 108 0.75 10.27 6.23
C ASP A 108 0.67 9.62 4.84
N HIS A 109 0.13 10.37 3.89
CA HIS A 109 0.17 9.96 2.49
C HIS A 109 1.63 9.79 2.04
N PRO A 110 1.95 8.73 1.28
CA PRO A 110 3.29 8.55 0.76
C PRO A 110 3.62 9.67 -0.24
N PRO A 111 4.89 10.12 -0.29
CA PRO A 111 5.31 11.08 -1.29
C PRO A 111 5.25 10.46 -2.68
N GLU A 112 4.96 11.29 -3.68
CA GLU A 112 5.10 10.92 -5.08
C GLU A 112 6.58 10.78 -5.45
N THR A 113 6.94 9.68 -6.08
CA THR A 113 8.33 9.36 -6.43
C THR A 113 8.53 9.04 -7.91
N ILE A 114 7.45 8.82 -8.64
CA ILE A 114 7.49 8.50 -10.07
C ILE A 114 7.10 9.70 -10.94
N ASN A 115 7.58 9.69 -12.17
CA ASN A 115 7.15 10.61 -13.21
C ASN A 115 6.22 9.86 -14.18
N GLY A 116 5.09 10.47 -14.53
CA GLY A 116 4.10 9.96 -15.49
C GLY A 116 3.15 11.07 -15.90
N ASP A 117 2.37 10.83 -16.93
CA ASP A 117 1.34 11.74 -17.42
C ASP A 117 -0.03 11.32 -16.89
N ALA A 118 -0.58 12.11 -15.97
CA ALA A 118 -1.88 11.79 -15.35
C ALA A 118 -3.05 11.85 -16.34
N ASP A 119 -3.00 12.67 -17.38
CA ASP A 119 -4.06 12.75 -18.38
C ASP A 119 -4.11 11.48 -19.25
N ARG A 120 -2.95 10.98 -19.70
CA ARG A 120 -2.86 9.67 -20.36
C ARG A 120 -3.24 8.55 -19.39
N GLY A 121 -2.78 8.64 -18.15
CA GLY A 121 -3.09 7.68 -17.08
C GLY A 121 -4.58 7.55 -16.82
N LYS A 122 -5.33 8.64 -16.86
CA LYS A 122 -6.79 8.66 -16.75
C LYS A 122 -7.47 7.81 -17.83
N ALA A 123 -6.97 7.88 -19.06
CA ALA A 123 -7.51 7.07 -20.15
C ALA A 123 -7.27 5.57 -19.88
N HIS A 124 -6.06 5.18 -19.44
CA HIS A 124 -5.74 3.81 -19.05
C HIS A 124 -6.56 3.33 -17.84
N TYR A 125 -6.79 4.20 -16.85
CA TYR A 125 -7.52 3.88 -15.63
C TYR A 125 -8.99 3.52 -15.86
N SER A 126 -9.58 3.95 -16.96
CA SER A 126 -10.98 3.64 -17.30
C SER A 126 -11.31 2.13 -17.21
N THR A 127 -10.36 1.28 -17.60
CA THR A 127 -10.51 -0.18 -17.50
C THR A 127 -10.35 -0.68 -16.06
N CYS A 128 -9.48 -0.05 -15.28
CA CYS A 128 -9.20 -0.40 -13.88
C CYS A 128 -10.37 -0.05 -12.97
N ALA A 129 -11.06 1.06 -13.26
CA ALA A 129 -12.18 1.58 -12.50
C ALA A 129 -13.35 0.58 -12.39
N ALA A 130 -13.54 -0.31 -13.36
CA ALA A 130 -14.58 -1.32 -13.34
C ALA A 130 -14.49 -2.26 -12.10
N CYS A 131 -13.28 -2.49 -11.61
CA CYS A 131 -13.04 -3.35 -10.45
C CYS A 131 -12.59 -2.54 -9.23
N HIS A 132 -11.71 -1.55 -9.42
CA HIS A 132 -11.10 -0.78 -8.33
C HIS A 132 -11.87 0.48 -7.93
N GLY A 133 -13.01 0.77 -8.60
CA GLY A 133 -13.80 1.97 -8.36
C GLY A 133 -13.27 3.19 -9.11
N VAL A 134 -14.13 4.19 -9.31
CA VAL A 134 -13.77 5.39 -10.10
C VAL A 134 -12.79 6.31 -9.36
N ASN A 135 -12.75 6.22 -8.03
CA ASN A 135 -11.84 6.95 -7.16
C ASN A 135 -10.76 6.03 -6.56
N GLY A 136 -10.55 4.83 -7.07
CA GLY A 136 -9.57 3.89 -6.55
C GLY A 136 -9.90 3.30 -5.18
N GLU A 137 -11.16 3.36 -4.76
CA GLU A 137 -11.65 2.96 -3.44
C GLU A 137 -11.70 1.45 -3.23
N GLY A 138 -11.60 0.67 -4.30
CA GLY A 138 -11.67 -0.80 -4.25
C GLY A 138 -13.09 -1.35 -4.21
N ASN A 139 -13.20 -2.67 -4.28
CA ASN A 139 -14.48 -3.40 -4.20
C ASN A 139 -14.25 -4.82 -3.63
N ILE A 140 -14.64 -5.04 -2.39
CA ILE A 140 -14.47 -6.33 -1.71
C ILE A 140 -15.24 -7.47 -2.41
N ALA A 141 -16.42 -7.17 -2.99
CA ALA A 141 -17.22 -8.18 -3.67
C ALA A 141 -16.53 -8.72 -4.94
N LEU A 142 -15.65 -7.93 -5.54
CA LEU A 142 -14.82 -8.30 -6.68
C LEU A 142 -13.40 -8.75 -6.28
N GLY A 143 -13.06 -8.72 -4.97
CA GLY A 143 -11.72 -9.00 -4.49
C GLY A 143 -10.68 -7.96 -4.90
N SER A 144 -11.13 -6.75 -5.25
CA SER A 144 -10.29 -5.67 -5.77
C SER A 144 -9.98 -4.66 -4.66
N PRO A 145 -8.70 -4.51 -4.27
CA PRO A 145 -8.32 -3.61 -3.18
C PRO A 145 -8.41 -2.13 -3.59
N ALA A 146 -8.47 -1.26 -2.58
CA ALA A 146 -8.20 0.16 -2.79
C ALA A 146 -6.78 0.36 -3.34
N LEU A 147 -6.63 1.34 -4.23
CA LEU A 147 -5.35 1.69 -4.86
C LEU A 147 -4.77 2.99 -4.30
N THR A 148 -5.64 3.86 -3.78
CA THR A 148 -5.26 5.16 -3.23
C THR A 148 -4.45 5.02 -1.95
N GLY A 149 -3.56 5.98 -1.70
CA GLY A 149 -2.72 6.01 -0.51
C GLY A 149 -1.61 4.96 -0.46
N GLN A 150 -1.38 4.19 -1.54
CA GLN A 150 -0.26 3.25 -1.64
C GLN A 150 0.98 3.96 -2.22
N ASN A 151 2.18 3.44 -1.90
CA ASN A 151 3.40 3.92 -2.52
C ASN A 151 3.34 3.72 -4.05
N ASP A 152 3.58 4.77 -4.81
CA ASP A 152 3.53 4.77 -6.28
C ASP A 152 4.54 3.78 -6.89
N TRP A 153 5.78 3.77 -6.43
CA TRP A 153 6.81 2.81 -6.86
C TRP A 153 6.40 1.34 -6.60
N TYR A 154 5.56 1.10 -5.56
CA TYR A 154 5.05 -0.25 -5.31
C TYR A 154 3.97 -0.62 -6.30
N LEU A 155 3.03 0.29 -6.60
CA LEU A 155 2.01 0.08 -7.62
C LEU A 155 2.64 -0.22 -8.99
N VAL A 156 3.65 0.58 -9.40
CA VAL A 156 4.41 0.33 -10.64
C VAL A 156 4.98 -1.08 -10.65
N ARG A 157 5.69 -1.48 -9.60
CA ARG A 157 6.28 -2.82 -9.50
C ARG A 157 5.22 -3.92 -9.57
N GLN A 158 4.08 -3.74 -8.91
CA GLN A 158 3.04 -4.76 -8.92
C GLN A 158 2.38 -4.90 -10.30
N LEU A 159 2.13 -3.81 -11.00
CA LEU A 159 1.62 -3.83 -12.37
C LEU A 159 2.62 -4.51 -13.32
N GLN A 160 3.91 -4.20 -13.20
CA GLN A 160 4.96 -4.89 -13.96
C GLN A 160 4.97 -6.40 -13.68
N HIS A 161 4.92 -6.81 -12.40
CA HIS A 161 4.88 -8.22 -12.00
C HIS A 161 3.64 -8.95 -12.50
N PHE A 162 2.50 -8.29 -12.56
CA PHE A 162 1.29 -8.87 -13.15
C PHE A 162 1.44 -8.97 -14.68
N ARG A 163 1.88 -7.91 -15.35
CA ARG A 163 2.03 -7.89 -16.80
C ARG A 163 3.01 -8.95 -17.31
N ASP A 164 4.12 -9.12 -16.62
CA ASP A 164 5.17 -10.07 -17.01
C ASP A 164 4.99 -11.50 -16.46
N GLY A 165 3.92 -11.72 -15.67
CA GLY A 165 3.57 -13.03 -15.11
C GLY A 165 4.34 -13.42 -13.85
N THR A 166 5.17 -12.57 -13.29
CA THR A 166 5.81 -12.77 -11.99
C THR A 166 4.76 -12.93 -10.87
N ARG A 167 3.60 -12.23 -10.99
CA ARG A 167 2.39 -12.37 -10.18
C ARG A 167 1.21 -12.85 -11.02
N GLY A 168 0.26 -13.56 -10.38
CA GLY A 168 -0.96 -14.02 -11.06
C GLY A 168 -0.73 -15.16 -12.03
N GLY A 169 0.39 -15.88 -11.93
CA GLY A 169 0.71 -17.03 -12.76
C GLY A 169 0.45 -18.38 -12.09
N GLN A 170 0.09 -18.41 -10.81
CA GLN A 170 -0.06 -19.66 -10.07
C GLN A 170 -1.48 -20.20 -10.14
N PRO A 171 -1.67 -21.52 -10.39
CA PRO A 171 -2.98 -22.14 -10.37
C PRO A 171 -3.68 -21.92 -9.02
N GLY A 172 -4.97 -21.54 -9.08
CA GLY A 172 -5.78 -21.25 -7.89
C GLY A 172 -5.72 -19.81 -7.37
N ASP A 173 -4.80 -18.97 -7.87
CA ASP A 173 -4.78 -17.54 -7.61
C ASP A 173 -5.75 -16.77 -8.53
N THR A 174 -7.06 -16.99 -8.32
CA THR A 174 -8.11 -16.45 -9.21
C THR A 174 -8.01 -14.93 -9.36
N TYR A 175 -7.86 -14.19 -8.25
CA TYR A 175 -7.75 -12.73 -8.29
C TYR A 175 -6.43 -12.27 -8.92
N GLY A 176 -5.34 -12.97 -8.64
CA GLY A 176 -4.06 -12.69 -9.30
C GLY A 176 -4.11 -12.92 -10.80
N MET A 177 -4.77 -13.97 -11.26
CA MET A 177 -4.96 -14.25 -12.70
C MET A 177 -5.81 -13.17 -13.38
N GLN A 178 -6.89 -12.71 -12.74
CA GLN A 178 -7.71 -11.60 -13.24
C GLN A 178 -6.89 -10.32 -13.38
N MET A 179 -6.13 -9.98 -12.31
CA MET A 179 -5.29 -8.80 -12.32
C MET A 179 -4.15 -8.89 -13.35
N ARG A 180 -3.61 -10.08 -13.59
CA ARG A 180 -2.63 -10.32 -14.66
C ARG A 180 -3.22 -10.03 -16.04
N ALA A 181 -4.43 -10.52 -16.30
CA ALA A 181 -5.13 -10.24 -17.55
C ALA A 181 -5.36 -8.73 -17.76
N SER A 182 -5.78 -8.02 -16.70
CA SER A 182 -6.01 -6.57 -16.76
C SER A 182 -4.71 -5.77 -16.94
N ALA A 183 -3.65 -6.12 -16.22
CA ALA A 183 -2.34 -5.47 -16.36
C ALA A 183 -1.70 -5.72 -17.73
N GLY A 184 -2.03 -6.83 -18.38
CA GLY A 184 -1.62 -7.15 -19.75
C GLY A 184 -2.16 -6.19 -20.82
N LEU A 185 -3.15 -5.35 -20.49
CA LEU A 185 -3.67 -4.31 -21.37
C LEU A 185 -2.78 -3.07 -21.41
N LEU A 186 -1.87 -2.89 -20.43
CA LEU A 186 -0.89 -1.82 -20.43
C LEU A 186 0.27 -2.20 -21.34
N SER A 187 0.45 -1.45 -22.43
CA SER A 187 1.37 -1.80 -23.53
C SER A 187 2.84 -1.87 -23.11
N ASP A 188 3.25 -0.97 -22.23
CA ASP A 188 4.64 -0.73 -21.88
C ASP A 188 4.78 -0.13 -20.46
N ASP A 189 6.00 0.19 -20.07
CA ASP A 189 6.28 0.76 -18.76
C ASP A 189 5.82 2.23 -18.66
N GLU A 190 5.75 2.96 -19.77
CA GLU A 190 5.22 4.32 -19.78
C GLU A 190 3.73 4.33 -19.43
N ALA A 191 2.93 3.43 -20.02
CA ALA A 191 1.52 3.28 -19.68
C ALA A 191 1.31 2.90 -18.20
N ILE A 192 2.22 2.11 -17.62
CA ILE A 192 2.20 1.80 -16.18
C ILE A 192 2.50 3.05 -15.34
N LEU A 193 3.53 3.82 -15.70
CA LEU A 193 3.87 5.06 -14.99
C LEU A 193 2.71 6.06 -15.05
N ASP A 194 2.11 6.22 -16.22
CA ASP A 194 0.99 7.14 -16.43
C ASP A 194 -0.23 6.76 -15.59
N VAL A 195 -0.65 5.48 -15.62
CA VAL A 195 -1.80 5.05 -14.83
C VAL A 195 -1.56 5.17 -13.33
N VAL A 196 -0.36 4.86 -12.85
CA VAL A 196 -0.02 5.02 -11.43
C VAL A 196 0.05 6.51 -11.07
N LYS A 197 0.56 7.36 -11.95
CA LYS A 197 0.53 8.82 -11.74
C LYS A 197 -0.90 9.33 -11.59
N TYR A 198 -1.83 8.87 -12.42
CA TYR A 198 -3.25 9.21 -12.26
C TYR A 198 -3.82 8.71 -10.93
N ILE A 199 -3.53 7.45 -10.54
CA ILE A 199 -3.97 6.90 -9.25
C ILE A 199 -3.50 7.77 -8.07
N SER A 200 -2.31 8.35 -8.14
CA SER A 200 -1.79 9.25 -7.10
C SER A 200 -2.59 10.57 -6.99
N THR A 201 -3.42 10.90 -7.97
CA THR A 201 -4.28 12.09 -7.95
C THR A 201 -5.69 11.83 -7.42
N LEU A 202 -6.06 10.56 -7.18
CA LEU A 202 -7.35 10.15 -6.64
C LEU A 202 -7.31 10.22 -5.10
#